data_3de67e59c803b2e6de42a6e0962b7374
#
_entry.id   3de67e59c803b2e6de42a6e0962b7374
#
_cell.length_a   1.000
_cell.length_b   1.000
_cell.length_c   1.000
_cell.angle_alpha   90.00
_cell.angle_beta   90.00
_cell.angle_gamma   90.00
#
_symmetry.space_group_name_H-M   'P 1'
#
loop_
_entity.id
_entity.type
_entity.pdbx_description
1 polymer ?
#
loop_
_entity_poly.entity_id
_entity_poly.type
_entity_poly.pdbx_seq_one_letter_code
_entity_poly.pdbx_strand_id
1 'polypeptide(L)'
;GAVSPSAVEEALLREPEAEAVILPSPNYYGICSDILAIAEVVHRYGKLLIVDQAHGAHLKFFEGRLQEKYGIHLSFPPSAESSGADIVIDSTHKTLASFTQTAVLNVFGKRPDISAIEDKLQAVESSSPSYLLMASLDINADLMKEKGSLLVKKWQDNLSRFYEEAVSVEGLRIMKTEGLDPTKINLDMSAHGFSGNDLENFLMERGIFAELVSGNI
;
A
#
# COMPACT_ATOMS: atom_id res chain seq x y z
N GLY A 1 -4.91 13.04 1.00
CA GLY A 1 -5.91 12.24 1.69
C GLY A 1 -6.36 11.06 0.85
N ALA A 2 -7.30 10.27 1.35
CA ALA A 2 -7.98 9.24 0.59
C ALA A 2 -8.85 9.82 -0.52
N VAL A 3 -9.04 9.07 -1.60
CA VAL A 3 -10.04 9.38 -2.64
C VAL A 3 -11.41 8.95 -2.13
N SER A 4 -12.41 9.83 -2.20
CA SER A 4 -13.77 9.49 -1.77
C SER A 4 -14.57 8.84 -2.90
N PRO A 5 -15.50 7.91 -2.60
CA PRO A 5 -16.40 7.34 -3.60
C PRO A 5 -17.24 8.41 -4.33
N SER A 6 -17.66 9.46 -3.62
CA SER A 6 -18.42 10.57 -4.23
C SER A 6 -17.59 11.35 -5.25
N ALA A 7 -16.31 11.59 -4.99
CA ALA A 7 -15.43 12.26 -5.94
C ALA A 7 -15.22 11.41 -7.22
N VAL A 8 -15.17 10.08 -7.07
CA VAL A 8 -15.09 9.16 -8.21
C VAL A 8 -16.40 9.21 -9.01
N GLU A 9 -17.56 9.19 -8.36
CA GLU A 9 -18.85 9.29 -9.03
C GLU A 9 -19.00 10.60 -9.81
N GLU A 10 -18.64 11.74 -9.18
CA GLU A 10 -18.63 13.04 -9.85
C GLU A 10 -17.71 13.09 -11.08
N ALA A 11 -16.54 12.43 -11.01
CA ALA A 11 -15.62 12.35 -12.13
C ALA A 11 -16.22 11.51 -13.27
N LEU A 12 -16.82 10.36 -12.97
CA LEU A 12 -17.47 9.51 -13.97
C LEU A 12 -18.67 10.19 -14.65
N LEU A 13 -19.42 11.02 -13.91
CA LEU A 13 -20.51 11.82 -14.49
C LEU A 13 -20.01 12.89 -15.45
N ARG A 14 -18.82 13.46 -15.18
CA ARG A 14 -18.20 14.47 -16.06
C ARG A 14 -17.54 13.84 -17.28
N GLU A 15 -17.02 12.62 -17.15
CA GLU A 15 -16.27 11.91 -18.18
C GLU A 15 -16.94 10.54 -18.49
N PRO A 16 -18.16 10.53 -19.06
CA PRO A 16 -18.93 9.29 -19.27
C PRO A 16 -18.25 8.32 -20.25
N GLU A 17 -17.37 8.83 -21.12
CA GLU A 17 -16.59 8.02 -22.08
C GLU A 17 -15.37 7.34 -21.46
N ALA A 18 -15.01 7.68 -20.21
CA ALA A 18 -13.93 6.98 -19.53
C ALA A 18 -14.24 5.47 -19.41
N GLU A 19 -13.31 4.61 -19.75
CA GLU A 19 -13.48 3.15 -19.69
C GLU A 19 -13.02 2.57 -18.34
N ALA A 20 -12.17 3.30 -17.63
CA ALA A 20 -11.62 2.86 -16.35
C ALA A 20 -11.37 4.04 -15.40
N VAL A 21 -11.37 3.73 -14.12
CA VAL A 21 -10.85 4.60 -13.05
C VAL A 21 -9.52 4.01 -12.58
N ILE A 22 -8.47 4.84 -12.52
CA ILE A 22 -7.19 4.46 -11.96
C ILE A 22 -6.86 5.38 -10.78
N LEU A 23 -6.46 4.78 -9.65
CA LEU A 23 -6.07 5.54 -8.46
C LEU A 23 -5.01 4.80 -7.62
N PRO A 24 -4.12 5.53 -6.90
CA PRO A 24 -3.20 4.91 -5.94
C PRO A 24 -3.90 4.65 -4.60
N SER A 25 -3.70 3.45 -4.05
CA SER A 25 -4.11 3.10 -2.68
C SER A 25 -3.27 1.93 -2.16
N PRO A 26 -2.49 2.11 -1.07
CA PRO A 26 -2.32 3.35 -0.31
C PRO A 26 -1.56 4.45 -1.08
N ASN A 27 -1.72 5.69 -0.63
CA ASN A 27 -0.83 6.76 -1.05
C ASN A 27 0.53 6.65 -0.35
N TYR A 28 1.46 7.59 -0.63
CA TYR A 28 2.82 7.52 -0.10
C TYR A 28 2.89 7.59 1.44
N TYR A 29 1.95 8.26 2.09
CA TYR A 29 1.84 8.32 3.55
C TYR A 29 1.18 7.09 4.18
N GLY A 30 0.71 6.14 3.37
CA GLY A 30 0.02 4.93 3.82
C GLY A 30 -1.49 5.07 3.95
N ILE A 31 -2.10 6.16 3.48
CA ILE A 31 -3.54 6.33 3.55
C ILE A 31 -4.20 5.57 2.40
N CYS A 32 -5.02 4.58 2.73
CA CYS A 32 -5.84 3.81 1.81
C CYS A 32 -7.20 4.49 1.58
N SER A 33 -7.69 4.39 0.37
CA SER A 33 -9.07 4.73 0.01
C SER A 33 -10.00 3.56 0.31
N ASP A 34 -11.29 3.82 0.50
CA ASP A 34 -12.30 2.77 0.58
C ASP A 34 -12.53 2.15 -0.81
N ILE A 35 -11.67 1.19 -1.15
CA ILE A 35 -11.68 0.55 -2.47
C ILE A 35 -12.97 -0.22 -2.69
N LEU A 36 -13.57 -0.81 -1.66
CA LEU A 36 -14.84 -1.52 -1.79
C LEU A 36 -15.96 -0.58 -2.24
N ALA A 37 -16.14 0.54 -1.54
CA ALA A 37 -17.16 1.52 -1.90
C ALA A 37 -16.88 2.18 -3.26
N ILE A 38 -15.60 2.40 -3.60
CA ILE A 38 -15.21 2.92 -4.92
C ILE A 38 -15.50 1.89 -6.02
N ALA A 39 -15.21 0.61 -5.79
CA ALA A 39 -15.51 -0.47 -6.75
C ALA A 39 -17.02 -0.57 -7.04
N GLU A 40 -17.85 -0.46 -6.00
CA GLU A 40 -19.32 -0.44 -6.16
C GLU A 40 -19.78 0.72 -7.05
N VAL A 41 -19.20 1.91 -6.87
CA VAL A 41 -19.47 3.07 -7.74
C VAL A 41 -19.02 2.80 -9.16
N VAL A 42 -17.76 2.45 -9.38
CA VAL A 42 -17.17 2.24 -10.71
C VAL A 42 -17.91 1.16 -11.50
N HIS A 43 -18.22 0.03 -10.84
CA HIS A 43 -18.93 -1.07 -11.46
C HIS A 43 -20.39 -0.75 -11.81
N ARG A 44 -21.06 0.10 -11.03
CA ARG A 44 -22.41 0.59 -11.33
C ARG A 44 -22.46 1.37 -12.65
N TYR A 45 -21.36 2.05 -13.00
CA TYR A 45 -21.21 2.72 -14.29
C TYR A 45 -20.65 1.81 -15.39
N GLY A 46 -20.44 0.51 -15.09
CA GLY A 46 -19.92 -0.48 -16.06
C GLY A 46 -18.45 -0.30 -16.43
N LYS A 47 -17.67 0.42 -15.58
CA LYS A 47 -16.27 0.74 -15.83
C LYS A 47 -15.33 -0.21 -15.06
N LEU A 48 -14.04 -0.20 -15.41
CA LEU A 48 -12.99 -0.93 -14.72
C LEU A 48 -12.39 -0.11 -13.56
N LEU A 49 -12.06 -0.76 -12.46
CA LEU A 49 -11.28 -0.18 -11.38
C LEU A 49 -9.86 -0.74 -11.39
N ILE A 50 -8.88 0.13 -11.60
CA ILE A 50 -7.46 -0.16 -11.57
C ILE A 50 -6.86 0.51 -10.33
N VAL A 51 -6.20 -0.27 -9.47
CA VAL A 51 -5.58 0.26 -8.25
C VAL A 51 -4.06 0.09 -8.33
N ASP A 52 -3.36 1.22 -8.28
CA ASP A 52 -1.92 1.21 -8.03
C ASP A 52 -1.68 1.00 -6.53
N GLN A 53 -1.44 -0.25 -6.16
CA GLN A 53 -1.14 -0.69 -4.79
C GLN A 53 0.37 -0.86 -4.56
N ALA A 54 1.21 -0.13 -5.31
CA ALA A 54 2.66 -0.27 -5.25
C ALA A 54 3.24 -0.16 -3.82
N HIS A 55 2.62 0.61 -2.95
CA HIS A 55 3.01 0.76 -1.54
C HIS A 55 2.27 -0.17 -0.59
N GLY A 56 1.40 -1.03 -1.08
CA GLY A 56 0.49 -1.88 -0.29
C GLY A 56 0.56 -3.38 -0.58
N ALA A 57 1.57 -3.88 -1.33
CA ALA A 57 1.68 -5.29 -1.69
C ALA A 57 1.65 -6.27 -0.49
N HIS A 58 1.93 -5.78 0.73
CA HIS A 58 1.85 -6.55 1.96
C HIS A 58 0.44 -6.62 2.57
N LEU A 59 -0.48 -5.73 2.20
CA LEU A 59 -1.79 -5.61 2.84
C LEU A 59 -2.58 -6.92 2.80
N LYS A 60 -2.52 -7.64 1.67
CA LYS A 60 -3.16 -8.94 1.52
C LYS A 60 -2.79 -9.94 2.61
N PHE A 61 -1.56 -9.91 3.10
CA PHE A 61 -1.06 -10.81 4.12
C PHE A 61 -1.43 -10.39 5.55
N PHE A 62 -1.92 -9.16 5.73
CA PHE A 62 -2.41 -8.65 7.02
C PHE A 62 -3.93 -8.78 7.19
N GLU A 63 -4.67 -9.14 6.14
CA GLU A 63 -6.13 -9.29 6.21
C GLU A 63 -6.59 -10.24 7.32
N GLY A 64 -7.63 -9.83 8.03
CA GLY A 64 -8.19 -10.60 9.16
C GLY A 64 -7.30 -10.65 10.41
N ARG A 65 -6.16 -9.96 10.40
CA ARG A 65 -5.26 -9.88 11.54
C ARG A 65 -5.59 -8.62 12.34
N LEU A 66 -6.44 -8.79 13.35
CA LEU A 66 -6.65 -7.78 14.38
C LEU A 66 -5.64 -8.04 15.50
N GLN A 67 -4.99 -7.00 15.98
CA GLN A 67 -4.18 -7.10 17.19
C GLN A 67 -4.63 -6.09 18.22
N GLU A 68 -5.24 -6.60 19.27
CA GLU A 68 -5.38 -5.93 20.56
C GLU A 68 -4.29 -6.44 21.49
N LYS A 69 -3.18 -5.77 21.56
CA LYS A 69 -2.12 -6.09 22.50
C LYS A 69 -1.59 -4.79 23.10
N TYR A 70 -1.41 -4.78 24.41
CA TYR A 70 -0.89 -3.61 25.13
C TYR A 70 -1.78 -2.34 25.05
N GLY A 71 -3.11 -2.50 24.84
CA GLY A 71 -4.02 -1.34 24.74
C GLY A 71 -3.92 -0.56 23.41
N ILE A 72 -3.17 -1.06 22.44
CA ILE A 72 -3.06 -0.49 21.09
C ILE A 72 -3.84 -1.35 20.12
N HIS A 73 -4.76 -0.70 19.43
CA HIS A 73 -5.55 -1.31 18.36
C HIS A 73 -4.93 -0.98 17.01
N LEU A 74 -4.27 -1.96 16.38
CA LEU A 74 -3.79 -1.84 15.01
C LEU A 74 -4.82 -2.49 14.08
N SER A 75 -5.42 -1.66 13.22
CA SER A 75 -6.32 -2.09 12.15
C SER A 75 -5.60 -1.92 10.83
N PHE A 76 -5.50 -3.01 10.06
CA PHE A 76 -4.91 -2.97 8.73
C PHE A 76 -6.01 -2.78 7.69
N PRO A 77 -5.87 -1.82 6.76
CA PRO A 77 -6.81 -1.67 5.66
C PRO A 77 -6.87 -2.95 4.82
N PRO A 78 -8.04 -3.29 4.25
CA PRO A 78 -8.13 -4.41 3.31
C PRO A 78 -7.33 -4.10 2.05
N SER A 79 -6.82 -5.14 1.40
CA SER A 79 -6.14 -5.01 0.12
C SER A 79 -7.12 -4.71 -1.02
N ALA A 80 -6.63 -4.12 -2.10
CA ALA A 80 -7.47 -3.81 -3.27
C ALA A 80 -7.98 -5.09 -3.94
N GLU A 81 -7.21 -6.19 -3.91
CA GLU A 81 -7.60 -7.51 -4.42
C GLU A 81 -8.85 -8.04 -3.73
N SER A 82 -8.96 -7.83 -2.42
CA SER A 82 -10.11 -8.28 -1.64
C SER A 82 -11.28 -7.31 -1.65
N SER A 83 -11.04 -6.10 -2.15
CA SER A 83 -12.01 -4.98 -2.13
C SER A 83 -12.66 -4.73 -3.49
N GLY A 84 -12.51 -5.66 -4.44
CA GLY A 84 -13.24 -5.63 -5.70
C GLY A 84 -12.58 -4.83 -6.83
N ALA A 85 -11.30 -4.47 -6.71
CA ALA A 85 -10.54 -3.94 -7.84
C ALA A 85 -10.46 -4.98 -8.98
N ASP A 86 -10.55 -4.53 -10.23
CA ASP A 86 -10.44 -5.41 -11.41
C ASP A 86 -8.98 -5.68 -11.78
N ILE A 87 -8.12 -4.68 -11.57
CA ILE A 87 -6.67 -4.78 -11.80
C ILE A 87 -5.94 -4.13 -10.63
N VAL A 88 -4.94 -4.82 -10.10
CA VAL A 88 -4.10 -4.33 -9.00
C VAL A 88 -2.63 -4.44 -9.39
N ILE A 89 -1.89 -3.36 -9.19
CA ILE A 89 -0.46 -3.30 -9.45
C ILE A 89 0.29 -3.26 -8.11
N ASP A 90 1.12 -4.27 -7.85
CA ASP A 90 1.91 -4.41 -6.63
C ASP A 90 3.40 -4.32 -6.90
N SER A 91 4.08 -3.35 -6.28
CA SER A 91 5.54 -3.33 -6.25
C SER A 91 6.05 -4.19 -5.10
N THR A 92 6.23 -5.47 -5.36
CA THR A 92 6.64 -6.45 -4.35
C THR A 92 8.00 -6.15 -3.72
N HIS A 93 8.86 -5.42 -4.43
CA HIS A 93 10.16 -4.99 -3.93
C HIS A 93 10.11 -3.90 -2.86
N LYS A 94 8.98 -3.17 -2.72
CA LYS A 94 8.87 -2.07 -1.73
C LYS A 94 8.55 -2.56 -0.33
N THR A 95 7.70 -3.57 -0.23
CA THR A 95 7.15 -4.02 1.06
C THR A 95 7.24 -5.53 1.31
N LEU A 96 7.69 -6.29 0.32
CA LEU A 96 7.98 -7.71 0.41
C LEU A 96 9.47 -7.98 0.07
N ALA A 97 9.86 -9.24 -0.07
CA ALA A 97 11.27 -9.64 -0.11
C ALA A 97 11.86 -9.79 -1.54
N SER A 98 11.18 -9.34 -2.59
CA SER A 98 11.71 -9.43 -3.95
C SER A 98 12.69 -8.30 -4.26
N PHE A 99 13.49 -8.47 -5.32
CA PHE A 99 14.51 -7.50 -5.72
C PHE A 99 13.88 -6.23 -6.31
N THR A 100 14.57 -5.10 -6.14
CA THR A 100 14.16 -3.81 -6.72
C THR A 100 13.85 -3.96 -8.21
N GLN A 101 12.84 -3.25 -8.69
CA GLN A 101 12.24 -3.28 -10.03
C GLN A 101 11.24 -4.42 -10.27
N THR A 102 11.04 -5.33 -9.32
CA THR A 102 10.00 -6.36 -9.48
C THR A 102 8.62 -5.84 -9.11
N ALA A 103 7.65 -6.17 -9.92
CA ALA A 103 6.24 -5.86 -9.69
C ALA A 103 5.37 -6.99 -10.21
N VAL A 104 4.12 -7.03 -9.75
CA VAL A 104 3.11 -7.98 -10.20
C VAL A 104 1.87 -7.20 -10.60
N LEU A 105 1.28 -7.55 -11.73
CA LEU A 105 -0.02 -7.09 -12.16
C LEU A 105 -1.02 -8.24 -11.96
N ASN A 106 -1.99 -8.01 -11.09
CA ASN A 106 -3.04 -8.98 -10.75
C ASN A 106 -4.34 -8.57 -11.45
N VAL A 107 -5.00 -9.52 -12.11
CA VAL A 107 -6.26 -9.30 -12.82
C VAL A 107 -7.34 -10.17 -12.21
N PHE A 108 -8.50 -9.59 -11.91
CA PHE A 108 -9.60 -10.24 -11.21
C PHE A 108 -10.92 -10.15 -11.97
N GLY A 109 -11.76 -11.15 -11.75
CA GLY A 109 -13.12 -11.16 -12.31
C GLY A 109 -13.19 -11.43 -13.81
N LYS A 110 -14.27 -10.97 -14.45
CA LYS A 110 -14.56 -11.21 -15.87
C LYS A 110 -14.71 -9.93 -16.70
N ARG A 111 -14.54 -8.75 -16.06
CA ARG A 111 -14.65 -7.47 -16.76
C ARG A 111 -13.42 -7.15 -17.60
N PRO A 112 -12.19 -7.37 -17.09
CA PRO A 112 -10.99 -7.10 -17.88
C PRO A 112 -10.88 -8.06 -19.07
N ASP A 113 -10.52 -7.52 -20.24
CA ASP A 113 -10.10 -8.32 -21.39
C ASP A 113 -8.63 -8.71 -21.22
N ILE A 114 -8.42 -9.95 -20.80
CA ILE A 114 -7.08 -10.49 -20.54
C ILE A 114 -6.21 -10.45 -21.78
N SER A 115 -6.78 -10.79 -22.95
CA SER A 115 -6.03 -10.80 -24.21
C SER A 115 -5.54 -9.41 -24.59
N ALA A 116 -6.40 -8.40 -24.42
CA ALA A 116 -6.02 -7.01 -24.67
C ALA A 116 -4.93 -6.51 -23.68
N ILE A 117 -4.96 -6.97 -22.42
CA ILE A 117 -3.93 -6.67 -21.43
C ILE A 117 -2.60 -7.31 -21.83
N GLU A 118 -2.60 -8.59 -22.19
CA GLU A 118 -1.42 -9.33 -22.63
C GLU A 118 -0.77 -8.68 -23.86
N ASP A 119 -1.56 -8.30 -24.86
CA ASP A 119 -1.08 -7.59 -26.05
C ASP A 119 -0.41 -6.26 -25.70
N LYS A 120 -0.96 -5.50 -24.75
CA LYS A 120 -0.37 -4.24 -24.30
C LYS A 120 0.91 -4.46 -23.49
N LEU A 121 0.93 -5.45 -22.61
CA LEU A 121 2.13 -5.81 -21.86
C LEU A 121 3.26 -6.20 -22.82
N GLN A 122 3.00 -7.06 -23.81
CA GLN A 122 3.99 -7.45 -24.81
C GLN A 122 4.60 -6.26 -25.58
N ALA A 123 3.80 -5.19 -25.78
CA ALA A 123 4.26 -4.00 -26.48
C ALA A 123 5.22 -3.12 -25.64
N VAL A 124 5.16 -3.21 -24.31
CA VAL A 124 5.93 -2.35 -23.38
C VAL A 124 6.97 -3.13 -22.58
N GLU A 125 6.86 -4.44 -22.50
CA GLU A 125 7.80 -5.30 -21.80
C GLU A 125 9.08 -5.51 -22.62
N SER A 126 10.17 -5.82 -21.89
CA SER A 126 11.43 -6.23 -22.51
C SER A 126 11.30 -7.62 -23.15
N SER A 127 11.77 -7.78 -24.38
CA SER A 127 11.91 -9.10 -25.02
C SER A 127 13.00 -9.97 -24.39
N SER A 128 13.80 -9.41 -23.45
CA SER A 128 14.90 -10.09 -22.77
C SER A 128 14.74 -9.94 -21.26
N PRO A 129 13.81 -10.67 -20.63
CA PRO A 129 13.54 -10.52 -19.19
C PRO A 129 14.76 -10.97 -18.36
N SER A 130 14.96 -10.31 -17.21
CA SER A 130 15.99 -10.69 -16.26
C SER A 130 15.56 -11.92 -15.47
N TYR A 131 16.25 -13.04 -15.69
CA TYR A 131 15.99 -14.28 -14.92
C TYR A 131 16.25 -14.11 -13.43
N LEU A 132 17.15 -13.20 -13.00
CA LEU A 132 17.37 -12.91 -11.59
C LEU A 132 16.15 -12.23 -10.96
N LEU A 133 15.51 -11.30 -11.67
CA LEU A 133 14.29 -10.65 -11.19
C LEU A 133 13.12 -11.65 -11.15
N MET A 134 12.99 -12.50 -12.16
CA MET A 134 11.96 -13.55 -12.19
C MET A 134 12.16 -14.55 -11.03
N ALA A 135 13.39 -15.04 -10.82
CA ALA A 135 13.71 -15.92 -9.71
C ALA A 135 13.45 -15.27 -8.34
N SER A 136 13.72 -13.97 -8.22
CA SER A 136 13.42 -13.20 -7.01
C SER A 136 11.92 -13.15 -6.70
N LEU A 137 11.06 -13.01 -7.73
CA LEU A 137 9.60 -13.07 -7.55
C LEU A 137 9.14 -14.45 -7.10
N ASP A 138 9.65 -15.51 -7.73
CA ASP A 138 9.31 -16.89 -7.42
C ASP A 138 9.73 -17.26 -5.98
N ILE A 139 10.97 -16.95 -5.59
CA ILE A 139 11.49 -17.14 -4.23
C ILE A 139 10.64 -16.35 -3.21
N ASN A 140 10.25 -15.12 -3.54
CA ASN A 140 9.39 -14.33 -2.65
C ASN A 140 8.00 -14.96 -2.50
N ALA A 141 7.42 -15.50 -3.57
CA ALA A 141 6.14 -16.19 -3.51
C ALA A 141 6.21 -17.45 -2.62
N ASP A 142 7.26 -18.27 -2.78
CA ASP A 142 7.49 -19.43 -1.92
C ASP A 142 7.75 -19.04 -0.47
N LEU A 143 8.54 -18.01 -0.22
CA LEU A 143 8.79 -17.49 1.13
C LEU A 143 7.48 -17.07 1.81
N MET A 144 6.63 -16.35 1.10
CA MET A 144 5.35 -15.89 1.65
C MET A 144 4.36 -17.05 1.84
N LYS A 145 4.37 -18.05 0.97
CA LYS A 145 3.57 -19.26 1.10
C LYS A 145 3.98 -20.10 2.31
N GLU A 146 5.28 -20.32 2.53
CA GLU A 146 5.78 -21.18 3.58
C GLU A 146 5.88 -20.49 4.94
N LYS A 147 6.35 -19.24 4.96
CA LYS A 147 6.71 -18.51 6.18
C LYS A 147 5.94 -17.20 6.37
N GLY A 148 5.12 -16.80 5.41
CA GLY A 148 4.43 -15.50 5.41
C GLY A 148 3.66 -15.25 6.70
N SER A 149 2.91 -16.23 7.19
CA SER A 149 2.16 -16.09 8.46
C SER A 149 3.05 -15.77 9.65
N LEU A 150 4.22 -16.40 9.74
CA LEU A 150 5.20 -16.16 10.83
C LEU A 150 5.86 -14.78 10.67
N LEU A 151 6.26 -14.44 9.45
CA LEU A 151 6.93 -13.16 9.15
C LEU A 151 6.01 -11.97 9.41
N VAL A 152 4.76 -12.05 8.93
CA VAL A 152 3.74 -11.03 9.15
C VAL A 152 3.41 -10.88 10.63
N LYS A 153 3.30 -12.01 11.37
CA LYS A 153 3.10 -11.95 12.82
C LYS A 153 4.26 -11.23 13.51
N LYS A 154 5.51 -11.57 13.18
CA LYS A 154 6.69 -10.90 13.74
C LYS A 154 6.71 -9.40 13.42
N TRP A 155 6.35 -9.03 12.19
CA TRP A 155 6.24 -7.63 11.79
C TRP A 155 5.17 -6.90 12.61
N GLN A 156 3.99 -7.50 12.75
CA GLN A 156 2.90 -6.98 13.56
C GLN A 156 3.30 -6.81 15.04
N ASP A 157 3.99 -7.80 15.64
CA ASP A 157 4.48 -7.71 17.02
C ASP A 157 5.50 -6.56 17.19
N ASN A 158 6.37 -6.33 16.20
CA ASN A 158 7.32 -5.22 16.20
C ASN A 158 6.61 -3.86 16.11
N LEU A 159 5.60 -3.73 15.23
CA LEU A 159 4.79 -2.52 15.11
C LEU A 159 4.07 -2.20 16.43
N SER A 160 3.44 -3.19 17.05
CA SER A 160 2.73 -3.00 18.32
C SER A 160 3.69 -2.49 19.40
N ARG A 161 4.88 -3.09 19.52
CA ARG A 161 5.89 -2.63 20.47
C ARG A 161 6.34 -1.20 20.17
N PHE A 162 6.58 -0.87 18.89
CA PHE A 162 6.97 0.49 18.50
C PHE A 162 5.90 1.51 18.91
N TYR A 163 4.63 1.26 18.56
CA TYR A 163 3.53 2.17 18.89
C TYR A 163 3.32 2.31 20.40
N GLU A 164 3.51 1.24 21.16
CA GLU A 164 3.44 1.26 22.63
C GLU A 164 4.53 2.15 23.23
N GLU A 165 5.78 1.95 22.81
CA GLU A 165 6.92 2.73 23.29
C GLU A 165 6.81 4.21 22.84
N ALA A 166 6.37 4.45 21.61
CA ALA A 166 6.25 5.79 21.05
C ALA A 166 5.24 6.69 21.77
N VAL A 167 4.18 6.12 22.37
CA VAL A 167 3.21 6.88 23.18
C VAL A 167 3.87 7.52 24.41
N SER A 168 4.96 6.96 24.93
CA SER A 168 5.69 7.50 26.08
C SER A 168 6.65 8.64 25.72
N VAL A 169 6.88 8.89 24.43
CA VAL A 169 7.78 9.97 23.99
C VAL A 169 7.03 11.30 24.00
N GLU A 170 7.40 12.17 24.93
CA GLU A 170 6.79 13.49 25.06
C GLU A 170 6.95 14.29 23.76
N GLY A 171 5.87 14.92 23.31
CA GLY A 171 5.84 15.77 22.12
C GLY A 171 5.89 15.04 20.77
N LEU A 172 6.13 13.73 20.75
CA LEU A 172 6.03 12.95 19.52
C LEU A 172 4.56 12.80 19.12
N ARG A 173 4.25 13.21 17.91
CA ARG A 173 2.96 12.95 17.28
C ARG A 173 3.12 11.89 16.19
N ILE A 174 2.26 10.90 16.24
CA ILE A 174 2.17 9.89 15.19
C ILE A 174 0.83 10.09 14.49
N MET A 175 0.88 10.16 13.14
CA MET A 175 -0.35 10.31 12.36
C MET A 175 -1.29 9.14 12.64
N LYS A 176 -2.54 9.48 12.93
CA LYS A 176 -3.64 8.53 13.09
C LYS A 176 -4.81 9.05 12.26
N THR A 177 -5.21 8.30 11.26
CA THR A 177 -6.36 8.61 10.42
C THR A 177 -7.02 7.31 9.97
N GLU A 178 -8.29 7.39 9.64
CA GLU A 178 -9.01 6.26 9.05
C GLU A 178 -8.35 5.82 7.75
N GLY A 179 -8.28 4.51 7.52
CA GLY A 179 -7.63 3.93 6.34
C GLY A 179 -6.11 3.99 6.35
N LEU A 180 -5.47 4.44 7.44
CA LEU A 180 -4.00 4.42 7.51
C LEU A 180 -3.48 3.00 7.68
N ASP A 181 -2.56 2.62 6.80
CA ASP A 181 -1.73 1.43 6.96
C ASP A 181 -0.73 1.65 8.12
N PRO A 182 -0.83 0.92 9.22
CA PRO A 182 0.03 1.13 10.38
C PRO A 182 1.49 0.74 10.14
N THR A 183 1.83 0.11 9.03
CA THR A 183 3.23 -0.14 8.64
C THR A 183 3.93 1.13 8.16
N LYS A 184 3.16 2.16 7.77
CA LYS A 184 3.65 3.48 7.37
C LYS A 184 3.64 4.41 8.58
N ILE A 185 4.77 4.50 9.25
CA ILE A 185 4.94 5.28 10.46
C ILE A 185 5.24 6.73 10.08
N ASN A 186 4.30 7.64 10.32
CA ASN A 186 4.45 9.06 10.06
C ASN A 186 4.66 9.79 11.39
N LEU A 187 5.82 10.42 11.56
CA LEU A 187 6.26 11.05 12.80
C LEU A 187 6.29 12.59 12.67
N ASP A 188 5.83 13.29 13.68
CA ASP A 188 5.90 14.76 13.79
C ASP A 188 6.45 15.15 15.17
N MET A 189 7.58 15.86 15.19
CA MET A 189 8.23 16.40 16.36
C MET A 189 8.20 17.93 16.42
N SER A 190 7.32 18.57 15.67
CA SER A 190 7.18 20.04 15.62
C SER A 190 6.82 20.66 16.98
N ALA A 191 6.21 19.90 17.88
CA ALA A 191 5.94 20.33 19.25
C ALA A 191 7.25 20.69 20.04
N HIS A 192 8.38 20.13 19.66
CA HIS A 192 9.71 20.44 20.20
C HIS A 192 10.53 21.38 19.29
N GLY A 193 9.91 21.99 18.29
CA GLY A 193 10.56 22.91 17.35
C GLY A 193 11.39 22.24 16.26
N PHE A 194 11.28 20.92 16.10
CA PHE A 194 11.94 20.20 14.99
C PHE A 194 11.08 20.30 13.73
N SER A 195 11.72 20.64 12.61
CA SER A 195 11.17 20.38 11.29
C SER A 195 11.36 18.91 10.91
N GLY A 196 10.69 18.44 9.86
CA GLY A 196 10.92 17.09 9.33
C GLY A 196 12.38 16.86 8.95
N ASN A 197 13.06 17.86 8.34
CA ASN A 197 14.48 17.78 8.00
C ASN A 197 15.38 17.68 9.25
N ASP A 198 15.04 18.38 10.33
CA ASP A 198 15.81 18.28 11.59
C ASP A 198 15.68 16.87 12.17
N LEU A 199 14.48 16.31 12.15
CA LEU A 199 14.21 14.94 12.61
C LEU A 199 14.93 13.91 11.73
N GLU A 200 14.88 14.06 10.40
CA GLU A 200 15.61 13.20 9.47
C GLU A 200 17.11 13.18 9.76
N ASN A 201 17.73 14.36 9.87
CA ASN A 201 19.17 14.48 10.17
C ASN A 201 19.51 13.81 11.51
N PHE A 202 18.69 14.04 12.54
CA PHE A 202 18.86 13.43 13.86
C PHE A 202 18.80 11.89 13.81
N LEU A 203 17.85 11.35 13.04
CA LEU A 203 17.67 9.90 12.84
C LEU A 203 18.82 9.31 12.01
N MET A 204 19.24 10.01 10.94
CA MET A 204 20.30 9.57 10.02
C MET A 204 21.64 9.44 10.75
N GLU A 205 21.97 10.36 11.66
CA GLU A 205 23.17 10.26 12.52
C GLU A 205 23.18 9.00 13.40
N ARG A 206 22.02 8.38 13.61
CA ARG A 206 21.80 7.14 14.38
C ARG A 206 21.57 5.92 13.53
N GLY A 207 21.81 6.04 12.22
CA GLY A 207 21.65 4.95 11.26
C GLY A 207 20.19 4.61 10.92
N ILE A 208 19.25 5.52 11.18
CA ILE A 208 17.83 5.38 10.83
C ILE A 208 17.55 6.32 9.67
N PHE A 209 17.08 5.76 8.55
CA PHE A 209 16.81 6.51 7.33
C PHE A 209 15.30 6.60 7.11
N ALA A 210 14.80 7.84 7.01
CA ALA A 210 13.41 8.07 6.65
C ALA A 210 13.20 7.82 5.16
N GLU A 211 12.03 7.32 4.80
CA GLU A 211 11.63 7.09 3.40
C GLU A 211 11.26 8.41 2.72
N LEU A 212 10.62 9.31 3.47
CA LEU A 212 10.15 10.60 2.98
C LEU A 212 10.16 11.62 4.10
N VAL A 213 10.52 12.85 3.75
CA VAL A 213 10.35 14.01 4.62
C VAL A 213 9.47 15.04 3.92
N SER A 214 8.46 15.54 4.61
CA SER A 214 7.52 16.53 4.08
C SER A 214 7.06 17.48 5.19
N GLY A 215 7.50 18.74 5.13
CA GLY A 215 7.15 19.74 6.14
C GLY A 215 7.62 19.35 7.53
N ASN A 216 6.68 19.00 8.42
CA ASN A 216 6.95 18.58 9.79
C ASN A 216 6.89 17.05 9.98
N ILE A 217 6.65 16.32 8.91
CA ILE A 217 6.49 14.84 8.89
C ILE A 217 7.67 14.21 8.15
#